data_7e1ac0ef49534bb104fdc9a898bcbb50
#
_entry.id   7e1ac0ef49534bb104fdc9a898bcbb50
#
_cell.length_a   1.000
_cell.length_b   1.000
_cell.length_c   1.000
_cell.angle_alpha   90.00
_cell.angle_beta   90.00
_cell.angle_gamma   90.00
#
_symmetry.space_group_name_H-M   'P 1'
#
loop_
_entity.id
_entity.type
_entity.pdbx_description
1 polymer ?
#
loop_
_entity_poly.entity_id
_entity_poly.type
_entity_poly.pdbx_seq_one_letter_code
_entity_poly.pdbx_strand_id
1 'polypeptide(L)'
;MVVEVPARVDAQGVHGIALPTMPRGFGGLLANQVAVHDLTAEAVLHQSKKLALQALLVDPVVDRVDAAEELLEHMISLQPDYLGYLR
;
A
#
# COMPACT_ATOMS: atom_id res chain seq x y z
N MET A 1 3.37 11.45 -1.06
CA MET A 1 2.62 10.57 -2.01
C MET A 1 3.39 10.50 -3.31
N VAL A 2 3.61 9.31 -3.83
CA VAL A 2 4.20 9.09 -5.15
C VAL A 2 3.08 8.87 -6.16
N VAL A 3 3.10 9.57 -7.27
CA VAL A 3 2.09 9.48 -8.32
C VAL A 3 2.73 9.35 -9.69
N GLU A 4 2.05 8.70 -10.62
CA GLU A 4 2.45 8.67 -12.02
C GLU A 4 2.08 10.00 -12.69
N VAL A 5 3.01 10.54 -13.46
CA VAL A 5 2.81 11.78 -14.23
C VAL A 5 3.30 11.59 -15.65
N PRO A 6 2.78 12.36 -16.63
CA PRO A 6 3.38 12.43 -17.94
C PRO A 6 4.85 12.86 -17.84
N ALA A 7 5.69 12.36 -18.73
CA ALA A 7 7.09 12.71 -18.72
C ALA A 7 7.59 13.08 -20.13
N ARG A 8 8.56 13.98 -20.20
CA ARG A 8 9.36 14.26 -21.39
C ARG A 8 10.71 13.59 -21.25
N VAL A 9 11.19 12.97 -22.29
CA VAL A 9 12.51 12.35 -22.36
C VAL A 9 13.37 13.10 -23.37
N ASP A 10 14.56 13.49 -22.95
CA ASP A 10 15.54 14.15 -23.80
C ASP A 10 16.99 13.69 -23.46
N ALA A 11 17.99 14.33 -24.06
CA ALA A 11 19.40 13.98 -23.83
C ALA A 11 19.86 14.16 -22.36
N GLN A 12 19.16 14.95 -21.58
CA GLN A 12 19.45 15.17 -20.16
C GLN A 12 18.73 14.16 -19.23
N GLY A 13 17.80 13.34 -19.77
CA GLY A 13 17.12 12.31 -19.02
C GLY A 13 15.60 12.38 -19.08
N VAL A 14 14.95 11.94 -18.01
CA VAL A 14 13.49 11.88 -17.88
C VAL A 14 13.02 13.03 -16.97
N HIS A 15 12.10 13.83 -17.47
CA HIS A 15 11.55 15.00 -16.79
C HIS A 15 10.05 14.83 -16.56
N GLY A 16 9.62 14.64 -15.31
CA GLY A 16 8.21 14.57 -14.95
C GLY A 16 7.51 15.92 -15.19
N ILE A 17 6.30 15.87 -15.74
CA ILE A 17 5.45 17.04 -15.96
C ILE A 17 4.47 17.13 -14.80
N ALA A 18 4.55 18.22 -14.04
CA ALA A 18 3.67 18.44 -12.90
C ALA A 18 2.19 18.47 -13.35
N LEU A 19 1.34 17.79 -12.62
CA LEU A 19 -0.11 17.87 -12.82
C LEU A 19 -0.61 19.23 -12.30
N PRO A 20 -1.40 19.98 -13.07
CA PRO A 20 -1.85 21.30 -12.68
C PRO A 20 -2.80 21.29 -11.48
N THR A 21 -3.67 20.31 -11.41
CA THR A 21 -4.61 20.09 -10.29
C THR A 21 -4.98 18.63 -10.21
N MET A 22 -5.27 18.18 -8.98
CA MET A 22 -5.85 16.87 -8.76
C MET A 22 -7.28 17.05 -8.22
N PRO A 23 -8.30 16.42 -8.83
CA PRO A 23 -9.65 16.45 -8.30
C PRO A 23 -9.67 15.93 -6.85
N ARG A 24 -10.36 16.66 -5.95
CA ARG A 24 -10.32 16.35 -4.51
C ARG A 24 -10.78 14.94 -4.16
N GLY A 25 -11.78 14.41 -4.88
CA GLY A 25 -12.27 13.05 -4.69
C GLY A 25 -11.19 12.00 -5.01
N PHE A 26 -10.48 12.16 -6.12
CA PHE A 26 -9.34 11.31 -6.47
C PHE A 26 -8.20 11.43 -5.46
N GLY A 27 -7.91 12.64 -5.02
CA GLY A 27 -6.90 12.88 -3.98
C GLY A 27 -7.21 12.13 -2.69
N GLY A 28 -8.48 12.07 -2.29
CA GLY A 28 -8.93 11.30 -1.13
C GLY A 28 -8.73 9.80 -1.29
N LEU A 29 -9.11 9.24 -2.44
CA LEU A 29 -8.89 7.82 -2.74
C LEU A 29 -7.41 7.45 -2.77
N LEU A 30 -6.59 8.27 -3.42
CA LEU A 30 -5.14 8.06 -3.47
C LEU A 30 -4.48 8.19 -2.09
N ALA A 31 -4.93 9.14 -1.25
CA ALA A 31 -4.43 9.29 0.11
C ALA A 31 -4.70 8.03 0.95
N ASN A 32 -5.85 7.39 0.75
CA ASN A 32 -6.15 6.11 1.40
C ASN A 32 -5.19 5.01 0.96
N GLN A 33 -4.91 4.89 -0.33
CA GLN A 33 -3.94 3.92 -0.86
C GLN A 33 -2.52 4.19 -0.38
N VAL A 34 -2.13 5.45 -0.19
CA VAL A 34 -0.85 5.81 0.43
C VAL A 34 -0.75 5.22 1.85
N ALA A 35 -1.82 5.32 2.64
CA ALA A 35 -1.84 4.73 3.99
C ALA A 35 -1.70 3.19 3.96
N VAL A 36 -2.31 2.52 2.98
CA VAL A 36 -2.14 1.06 2.78
C VAL A 36 -0.68 0.74 2.48
N HIS A 37 -0.04 1.49 1.58
CA HIS A 37 1.36 1.26 1.21
C HIS A 37 2.32 1.53 2.37
N ASP A 38 2.12 2.63 3.10
CA ASP A 38 2.95 2.97 4.27
C ASP A 38 2.85 1.89 5.35
N LEU A 39 1.63 1.47 5.72
CA LEU A 39 1.43 0.41 6.70
C LEU A 39 2.01 -0.93 6.23
N THR A 40 1.96 -1.23 4.94
CA THR A 40 2.59 -2.43 4.39
C THR A 40 4.11 -2.37 4.54
N ALA A 41 4.72 -1.24 4.21
CA ALA A 41 6.16 -1.05 4.38
C ALA A 41 6.57 -1.13 5.87
N GLU A 42 5.83 -0.49 6.76
CA GLU A 42 6.03 -0.55 8.22
C GLU A 42 5.89 -1.99 8.75
N ALA A 43 4.90 -2.75 8.24
CA ALA A 43 4.72 -4.15 8.63
C ALA A 43 5.96 -5.00 8.30
N VAL A 44 6.56 -4.77 7.14
CA VAL A 44 7.79 -5.45 6.72
C VAL A 44 8.98 -5.02 7.58
N LEU A 45 9.18 -3.71 7.74
CA LEU A 45 10.32 -3.15 8.49
C LEU A 45 10.31 -3.57 9.97
N HIS A 46 9.15 -3.61 10.58
CA HIS A 46 8.96 -3.98 11.98
C HIS A 46 8.59 -5.45 12.20
N GLN A 47 8.50 -6.24 11.13
CA GLN A 47 8.11 -7.65 11.18
C GLN A 47 6.78 -7.86 11.92
N SER A 48 5.84 -6.92 11.74
CA SER A 48 4.64 -6.82 12.56
C SER A 48 3.39 -7.30 11.83
N LYS A 49 2.85 -8.43 12.27
CA LYS A 49 1.55 -8.95 11.83
C LYS A 49 0.41 -7.97 12.13
N LYS A 50 0.50 -7.24 13.25
CA LYS A 50 -0.49 -6.22 13.62
C LYS A 50 -0.55 -5.06 12.62
N LEU A 51 0.60 -4.60 12.12
CA LEU A 51 0.65 -3.57 11.08
C LEU A 51 0.17 -4.10 9.73
N ALA A 52 0.48 -5.37 9.40
CA ALA A 52 -0.05 -6.01 8.20
C ALA A 52 -1.58 -6.11 8.24
N LEU A 53 -2.16 -6.46 9.38
CA LEU A 53 -3.62 -6.44 9.57
C LEU A 53 -4.20 -5.02 9.43
N GLN A 54 -3.54 -4.01 10.00
CA GLN A 54 -3.99 -2.63 9.82
C GLN A 54 -3.96 -2.20 8.34
N ALA A 55 -2.94 -2.60 7.59
CA ALA A 55 -2.86 -2.32 6.16
C ALA A 55 -4.06 -2.91 5.40
N LEU A 56 -4.44 -4.15 5.72
CA LEU A 56 -5.65 -4.76 5.15
C LEU A 56 -6.91 -3.99 5.51
N LEU A 57 -7.07 -3.60 6.78
CA LEU A 57 -8.29 -2.93 7.28
C LEU A 57 -8.44 -1.48 6.78
N VAL A 58 -7.36 -0.83 6.39
CA VAL A 58 -7.41 0.52 5.80
C VAL A 58 -7.78 0.46 4.32
N ASP A 59 -7.57 -0.67 3.65
CA ASP A 59 -7.97 -0.84 2.25
C ASP A 59 -9.50 -0.86 2.13
N PRO A 60 -10.11 0.04 1.34
CA PRO A 60 -11.56 0.16 1.23
C PRO A 60 -12.26 -1.07 0.62
N VAL A 61 -11.54 -2.02 0.04
CA VAL A 61 -12.12 -3.28 -0.44
C VAL A 61 -12.28 -4.32 0.67
N VAL A 62 -11.67 -4.08 1.83
CA VAL A 62 -11.79 -4.97 3.01
C VAL A 62 -12.84 -4.40 3.96
N ASP A 63 -13.95 -5.09 4.10
CA ASP A 63 -15.12 -4.63 4.87
C ASP A 63 -15.39 -5.48 6.14
N ARG A 64 -14.56 -6.53 6.39
CA ARG A 64 -14.72 -7.43 7.53
C ARG A 64 -13.40 -7.71 8.22
N VAL A 65 -13.36 -7.46 9.53
CA VAL A 65 -12.17 -7.66 10.37
C VAL A 65 -11.82 -9.14 10.49
N ASP A 66 -12.80 -9.99 10.77
CA ASP A 66 -12.63 -11.43 10.90
C ASP A 66 -12.08 -12.07 9.61
N ALA A 67 -12.59 -11.66 8.45
CA ALA A 67 -12.08 -12.13 7.17
C ALA A 67 -10.64 -11.66 6.89
N ALA A 68 -10.28 -10.43 7.29
CA ALA A 68 -8.92 -9.92 7.16
C ALA A 68 -7.93 -10.69 8.05
N GLU A 69 -8.32 -10.99 9.29
CA GLU A 69 -7.52 -11.82 10.21
C GLU A 69 -7.30 -13.23 9.65
N GLU A 70 -8.37 -13.89 9.23
CA GLU A 70 -8.31 -15.23 8.64
C GLU A 70 -7.46 -15.26 7.36
N LEU A 71 -7.63 -14.28 6.48
CA LEU A 71 -6.82 -14.14 5.27
C LEU A 71 -5.32 -14.03 5.61
N LEU A 72 -4.97 -13.16 6.54
CA LEU A 72 -3.57 -12.94 6.93
C LEU A 72 -2.93 -14.22 7.49
N GLU A 73 -3.61 -14.91 8.39
CA GLU A 73 -3.13 -16.17 8.94
C GLU A 73 -2.98 -17.25 7.85
N HIS A 74 -3.95 -17.32 6.95
CA HIS A 74 -3.91 -18.27 5.84
C HIS A 74 -2.73 -17.98 4.89
N MET A 75 -2.51 -16.73 4.53
CA MET A 75 -1.38 -16.34 3.67
C MET A 75 -0.03 -16.62 4.32
N ILE A 76 0.12 -16.36 5.63
CA ILE A 76 1.35 -16.70 6.37
C ILE A 76 1.57 -18.21 6.35
N SER A 77 0.51 -19.02 6.53
CA SER A 77 0.62 -20.47 6.53
C SER A 77 0.96 -21.06 5.16
N LEU A 78 0.48 -20.44 4.08
CA LEU A 78 0.77 -20.86 2.70
C LEU A 78 2.17 -20.45 2.21
N GLN A 79 2.69 -19.36 2.74
CA GLN A 79 3.97 -18.78 2.30
C GLN A 79 4.92 -18.51 3.49
N PRO A 80 5.24 -19.55 4.29
CA PRO A 80 6.05 -19.36 5.50
C PRO A 80 7.45 -18.82 5.21
N ASP A 81 8.04 -19.15 4.08
CA ASP A 81 9.37 -18.69 3.67
C ASP A 81 9.43 -17.17 3.42
N TYR A 82 8.29 -16.58 3.04
CA TYR A 82 8.19 -15.14 2.70
C TYR A 82 7.46 -14.31 3.75
N LEU A 83 6.55 -14.89 4.50
CA LEU A 83 5.70 -14.18 5.46
C LEU A 83 5.85 -14.67 6.91
N GLY A 84 6.55 -15.77 7.13
CA GLY A 84 6.71 -16.36 8.47
C GLY A 84 7.47 -15.49 9.47
N TYR A 85 8.09 -14.40 9.05
CA TYR A 85 8.73 -13.42 9.91
C TYR A 85 7.72 -12.44 10.56
N LEU A 86 6.50 -12.35 10.06
CA LEU A 86 5.44 -11.50 10.64
C LEU A 86 4.95 -12.09 11.98
N ARG A 87 5.08 -11.30 13.03
CA ARG A 87 4.76 -11.71 14.41
C ARG A 87 3.75 -10.80 15.08
#